data_65fa24e85ca808d622215defbca83527
#
_entry.id   65fa24e85ca808d622215defbca83527
#
_cell.length_a   1.000
_cell.length_b   1.000
_cell.length_c   1.000
_cell.angle_alpha   90.00
_cell.angle_beta   90.00
_cell.angle_gamma   90.00
#
_symmetry.space_group_name_H-M   'P 1'
#
loop_
_entity.id
_entity.type
_entity.pdbx_description
1 polymer ?
#
loop_
_entity_poly.entity_id
_entity_poly.type
_entity_poly.pdbx_seq_one_letter_code
_entity_poly.pdbx_strand_id
1 'polypeptide(L)'
;MDSEQRKHALALIQQALPDLDWTLQATKVKRLSRDFHWFSPVLKQQLEDKQADAVVRPRNEEELILLVKACVQHQLPLILRGGATGNYGQLVPLEGGMLVDMTGLNQICELGDGVVRAQAGIRLAEIEAFTRPAGWELRCMPSTYRLASLGGLYGGGFGGIGSINYGPLGAPGNVLSVKVMTMEAEPRILQIPAPQALLLHHAYGSNGIILEVELALAPLHRWIERLDVFDDFTDALDYANAFARSPGLVKRQLALLAAPIPSYFSHLNGRYQANQHAVISVIAQESEGFCAGLLEKYRGYSAVRQTADEAREANASLMEYCWNHTTLHALKIDSSLTYVQTAFNYTNYHQQIIDMAALFGDEVISHIEFLRDSDGNITASGLQLVRYSTEERLNEIMVTFRDNDVKINNPHVYQIEDGKQGEIKPEVVSVKKHLDPNGLLNPGKLRGWEVRNTLILDNDPLLLPDR
;
A
#
# COMPACT_ATOMS: atom_id res chain seq x y z
N MET A 1 22.02 -14.15 14.16
CA MET A 1 21.69 -14.75 15.49
C MET A 1 20.90 -16.02 15.26
N ASP A 2 21.26 -17.14 15.87
CA ASP A 2 20.52 -18.40 15.77
C ASP A 2 19.25 -18.41 16.67
N SER A 3 18.42 -19.46 16.57
CA SER A 3 17.14 -19.53 17.29
C SER A 3 17.32 -19.59 18.82
N GLU A 4 18.35 -20.26 19.35
CA GLU A 4 18.58 -20.37 20.79
C GLU A 4 19.10 -19.06 21.37
N GLN A 5 19.95 -18.36 20.64
CA GLN A 5 20.42 -17.03 21.01
C GLN A 5 19.24 -16.02 21.07
N ARG A 6 18.31 -16.07 20.09
CA ARG A 6 17.12 -15.21 20.11
C ARG A 6 16.19 -15.51 21.28
N LYS A 7 15.97 -16.79 21.59
CA LYS A 7 15.18 -17.20 22.76
C LYS A 7 15.78 -16.69 24.07
N HIS A 8 17.09 -16.78 24.21
CA HIS A 8 17.80 -16.27 25.38
C HIS A 8 17.67 -14.75 25.49
N ALA A 9 17.93 -14.02 24.41
CA ALA A 9 17.76 -12.57 24.35
C ALA A 9 16.32 -12.14 24.69
N LEU A 10 15.33 -12.84 24.13
CA LEU A 10 13.91 -12.59 24.39
C LEU A 10 13.58 -12.78 25.90
N ALA A 11 14.08 -13.84 26.53
CA ALA A 11 13.85 -14.10 27.94
C ALA A 11 14.43 -12.98 28.84
N LEU A 12 15.62 -12.47 28.51
CA LEU A 12 16.24 -11.35 29.23
C LEU A 12 15.43 -10.04 29.04
N ILE A 13 14.98 -9.75 27.82
CA ILE A 13 14.16 -8.57 27.54
C ILE A 13 12.82 -8.66 28.27
N GLN A 14 12.17 -9.82 28.27
CA GLN A 14 10.91 -10.03 28.95
C GLN A 14 11.05 -9.88 30.49
N GLN A 15 12.15 -10.37 31.05
CA GLN A 15 12.45 -10.18 32.47
C GLN A 15 12.70 -8.71 32.84
N ALA A 16 13.35 -7.95 31.95
CA ALA A 16 13.63 -6.53 32.16
C ALA A 16 12.39 -5.63 31.94
N LEU A 17 11.47 -6.04 31.08
CA LEU A 17 10.28 -5.26 30.70
C LEU A 17 8.98 -6.08 30.86
N PRO A 18 8.67 -6.59 32.07
CA PRO A 18 7.54 -7.50 32.28
C PRO A 18 6.17 -6.83 32.07
N ASP A 19 6.07 -5.50 32.22
CA ASP A 19 4.82 -4.74 32.17
C ASP A 19 4.37 -4.37 30.75
N LEU A 20 5.18 -4.70 29.72
CA LEU A 20 4.77 -4.51 28.33
C LEU A 20 3.66 -5.49 27.95
N ASP A 21 2.84 -5.12 26.97
CA ASP A 21 1.76 -5.97 26.43
C ASP A 21 2.34 -7.07 25.54
N TRP A 22 2.70 -8.21 26.15
CA TRP A 22 3.31 -9.36 25.51
C TRP A 22 2.31 -10.33 24.92
N THR A 23 2.54 -10.78 23.70
CA THR A 23 1.91 -11.95 23.08
C THR A 23 2.98 -13.01 22.79
N LEU A 24 2.94 -14.10 23.56
CA LEU A 24 3.89 -15.23 23.48
C LEU A 24 3.26 -16.52 22.96
N GLN A 25 1.93 -16.60 22.88
CA GLN A 25 1.22 -17.79 22.39
C GLN A 25 1.56 -18.03 20.92
N ALA A 26 2.22 -19.17 20.62
CA ALA A 26 2.75 -19.49 19.29
C ALA A 26 1.75 -19.32 18.14
N THR A 27 0.48 -19.74 18.33
CA THR A 27 -0.57 -19.58 17.30
C THR A 27 -0.91 -18.12 17.02
N LYS A 28 -0.91 -17.28 18.06
CA LYS A 28 -1.13 -15.83 17.91
C LYS A 28 0.07 -15.16 17.27
N VAL A 29 1.29 -15.49 17.70
CA VAL A 29 2.54 -14.98 17.12
C VAL A 29 2.60 -15.31 15.63
N LYS A 30 2.34 -16.58 15.26
CA LYS A 30 2.30 -17.02 13.85
C LYS A 30 1.28 -16.20 13.04
N ARG A 31 0.07 -16.00 13.55
CA ARG A 31 -0.97 -15.21 12.88
C ARG A 31 -0.57 -13.74 12.72
N LEU A 32 0.01 -13.14 13.76
CA LEU A 32 0.43 -11.72 13.75
C LEU A 32 1.66 -11.48 12.88
N SER A 33 2.47 -12.51 12.62
CA SER A 33 3.65 -12.47 11.75
C SER A 33 3.32 -12.48 10.25
N ARG A 34 2.04 -12.43 9.87
CA ARG A 34 1.59 -12.56 8.48
C ARG A 34 0.85 -11.33 8.01
N ASP A 35 1.02 -11.02 6.73
CA ASP A 35 0.20 -10.12 5.93
C ASP A 35 -0.53 -10.92 4.83
N PHE A 36 -0.99 -10.26 3.78
CA PHE A 36 -1.69 -10.90 2.65
C PHE A 36 -0.73 -11.42 1.55
N HIS A 37 0.53 -11.73 1.87
CA HIS A 37 1.51 -12.28 0.91
C HIS A 37 1.01 -13.56 0.19
N TRP A 38 0.02 -14.23 0.74
CA TRP A 38 -0.61 -15.40 0.14
C TRP A 38 -1.37 -15.10 -1.17
N PHE A 39 -1.56 -13.83 -1.57
CA PHE A 39 -2.00 -13.45 -2.91
C PHE A 39 -1.01 -13.94 -3.98
N SER A 40 0.25 -14.07 -3.60
CA SER A 40 1.31 -14.62 -4.42
C SER A 40 1.57 -16.08 -4.05
N PRO A 41 1.36 -17.04 -4.97
CA PRO A 41 1.74 -18.44 -4.73
C PRO A 41 3.22 -18.60 -4.39
N VAL A 42 4.08 -17.80 -5.02
CA VAL A 42 5.54 -17.78 -4.80
C VAL A 42 5.86 -17.35 -3.38
N LEU A 43 5.34 -16.20 -2.93
CA LEU A 43 5.60 -15.70 -1.57
C LEU A 43 4.96 -16.58 -0.51
N LYS A 44 3.80 -17.16 -0.79
CA LYS A 44 3.14 -18.12 0.11
C LYS A 44 4.07 -19.28 0.44
N GLN A 45 4.73 -19.85 -0.58
CA GLN A 45 5.69 -20.95 -0.41
C GLN A 45 6.95 -20.48 0.32
N GLN A 46 7.54 -19.35 -0.07
CA GLN A 46 8.81 -18.86 0.47
C GLN A 46 8.70 -18.40 1.93
N LEU A 47 7.52 -17.94 2.36
CA LEU A 47 7.32 -17.31 3.67
C LEU A 47 6.48 -18.15 4.65
N GLU A 48 6.10 -19.38 4.29
CA GLU A 48 5.21 -20.22 5.08
C GLU A 48 5.71 -20.47 6.50
N ASP A 49 7.02 -20.72 6.66
CA ASP A 49 7.66 -21.05 7.94
C ASP A 49 8.26 -19.81 8.65
N LYS A 50 8.11 -18.63 8.07
CA LYS A 50 8.67 -17.40 8.62
C LYS A 50 7.73 -16.79 9.67
N GLN A 51 8.25 -16.51 10.87
CA GLN A 51 7.50 -15.87 11.94
C GLN A 51 8.43 -15.21 12.96
N ALA A 52 7.88 -14.31 13.77
CA ALA A 52 8.57 -13.73 14.94
C ALA A 52 8.72 -14.75 16.08
N ASP A 53 9.60 -14.44 17.03
CA ASP A 53 9.74 -15.18 18.29
C ASP A 53 8.71 -14.70 19.34
N ALA A 54 8.35 -13.41 19.32
CA ALA A 54 7.33 -12.80 20.19
C ALA A 54 6.70 -11.57 19.55
N VAL A 55 5.56 -11.12 20.11
CA VAL A 55 4.93 -9.85 19.73
C VAL A 55 4.79 -8.98 20.98
N VAL A 56 5.11 -7.69 20.83
CA VAL A 56 4.90 -6.67 21.86
C VAL A 56 4.11 -5.51 21.28
N ARG A 57 3.16 -4.97 22.06
CA ARG A 57 2.38 -3.80 21.70
C ARG A 57 2.67 -2.65 22.68
N PRO A 58 3.58 -1.73 22.35
CA PRO A 58 3.84 -0.56 23.17
C PRO A 58 2.61 0.37 23.19
N ARG A 59 2.31 0.93 24.35
CA ARG A 59 1.17 1.85 24.57
C ARG A 59 1.53 3.32 24.33
N ASN A 60 2.82 3.63 24.38
CA ASN A 60 3.37 4.99 24.24
C ASN A 60 4.82 4.93 23.74
N GLU A 61 5.41 6.11 23.48
CA GLU A 61 6.78 6.23 22.98
C GLU A 61 7.82 5.78 24.02
N GLU A 62 7.57 5.99 25.32
CA GLU A 62 8.48 5.60 26.39
C GLU A 62 8.65 4.08 26.43
N GLU A 63 7.57 3.33 26.33
CA GLU A 63 7.62 1.86 26.26
C GLU A 63 8.36 1.38 25.00
N LEU A 64 8.14 2.05 23.87
CA LEU A 64 8.84 1.72 22.63
C LEU A 64 10.35 2.02 22.75
N ILE A 65 10.75 3.14 23.36
CA ILE A 65 12.15 3.48 23.63
C ILE A 65 12.82 2.38 24.48
N LEU A 66 12.18 1.96 25.57
CA LEU A 66 12.71 0.88 26.43
C LEU A 66 12.88 -0.42 25.65
N LEU A 67 11.90 -0.78 24.82
CA LEU A 67 11.95 -1.97 23.98
C LEU A 67 13.10 -1.91 22.95
N VAL A 68 13.26 -0.75 22.27
CA VAL A 68 14.32 -0.53 21.28
C VAL A 68 15.70 -0.66 21.95
N LYS A 69 15.92 0.00 23.10
CA LYS A 69 17.17 -0.12 23.89
C LYS A 69 17.50 -1.58 24.19
N ALA A 70 16.51 -2.32 24.69
CA ALA A 70 16.70 -3.73 25.03
C ALA A 70 16.98 -4.60 23.79
N CYS A 71 16.29 -4.39 22.68
CA CYS A 71 16.53 -5.10 21.43
C CYS A 71 17.95 -4.82 20.89
N VAL A 72 18.42 -3.57 20.93
CA VAL A 72 19.78 -3.21 20.50
C VAL A 72 20.82 -3.82 21.43
N GLN A 73 20.62 -3.74 22.74
CA GLN A 73 21.56 -4.34 23.74
C GLN A 73 21.74 -5.84 23.50
N HIS A 74 20.69 -6.56 23.16
CA HIS A 74 20.70 -8.00 22.96
C HIS A 74 20.80 -8.41 21.47
N GLN A 75 21.01 -7.45 20.56
CA GLN A 75 21.12 -7.66 19.10
C GLN A 75 19.90 -8.42 18.52
N LEU A 76 18.71 -8.24 19.10
CA LEU A 76 17.49 -8.92 18.66
C LEU A 76 16.83 -8.14 17.51
N PRO A 77 16.57 -8.77 16.34
CA PRO A 77 15.85 -8.13 15.25
C PRO A 77 14.48 -7.61 15.67
N LEU A 78 14.07 -6.46 15.10
CA LEU A 78 12.82 -5.81 15.38
C LEU A 78 12.06 -5.56 14.07
N ILE A 79 10.80 -5.98 14.02
CA ILE A 79 9.93 -5.84 12.86
C ILE A 79 8.70 -5.04 13.26
N LEU A 80 8.37 -4.00 12.48
CA LEU A 80 7.20 -3.15 12.75
C LEU A 80 5.95 -3.71 12.09
N ARG A 81 4.84 -3.71 12.82
CA ARG A 81 3.52 -4.14 12.35
C ARG A 81 2.50 -3.03 12.60
N GLY A 82 1.78 -2.64 11.55
CA GLY A 82 0.57 -1.84 11.64
C GLY A 82 -0.68 -2.69 11.42
N GLY A 83 -1.54 -2.31 10.47
CA GLY A 83 -2.76 -3.05 10.11
C GLY A 83 -2.54 -4.40 9.41
N ALA A 84 -1.32 -4.72 9.00
CA ALA A 84 -0.94 -5.96 8.28
C ALA A 84 -1.74 -6.22 7.00
N THR A 85 -2.10 -5.17 6.28
CA THR A 85 -2.89 -5.22 5.04
C THR A 85 -2.03 -5.24 3.77
N GLY A 86 -0.70 -5.27 3.90
CA GLY A 86 0.22 -5.43 2.78
C GLY A 86 0.16 -6.84 2.19
N ASN A 87 0.69 -7.03 0.99
CA ASN A 87 0.62 -8.29 0.25
C ASN A 87 1.96 -8.75 -0.35
N TYR A 88 3.08 -8.16 0.10
CA TYR A 88 4.43 -8.55 -0.37
C TYR A 88 5.28 -9.23 0.72
N GLY A 89 4.67 -9.68 1.82
CA GLY A 89 5.43 -10.20 2.95
C GLY A 89 6.22 -9.12 3.68
N GLN A 90 5.82 -7.86 3.59
CA GLN A 90 6.55 -6.69 4.10
C GLN A 90 6.86 -6.79 5.59
N LEU A 91 5.90 -7.24 6.38
CA LEU A 91 6.05 -7.42 7.83
C LEU A 91 6.48 -8.83 8.24
N VAL A 92 6.56 -9.78 7.30
CA VAL A 92 6.91 -11.17 7.65
C VAL A 92 8.37 -11.24 8.11
N PRO A 93 8.65 -11.65 9.37
CA PRO A 93 10.01 -11.72 9.89
C PRO A 93 10.82 -12.79 9.17
N LEU A 94 11.88 -12.44 8.45
CA LEU A 94 12.70 -13.40 7.73
C LEU A 94 13.67 -14.16 8.66
N GLU A 95 14.12 -13.50 9.72
CA GLU A 95 15.14 -13.98 10.66
C GLU A 95 14.61 -14.21 12.09
N GLY A 96 13.26 -14.22 12.27
CA GLY A 96 12.67 -14.21 13.60
C GLY A 96 12.75 -12.83 14.27
N GLY A 97 12.87 -12.78 15.58
CA GLY A 97 12.98 -11.54 16.35
C GLY A 97 11.68 -11.05 16.96
N MET A 98 11.65 -9.78 17.35
CA MET A 98 10.54 -9.12 18.01
C MET A 98 9.62 -8.46 16.98
N LEU A 99 8.35 -8.84 16.94
CA LEU A 99 7.34 -8.12 16.19
C LEU A 99 6.70 -7.05 17.08
N VAL A 100 6.77 -5.80 16.67
CA VAL A 100 6.21 -4.66 17.41
C VAL A 100 4.91 -4.23 16.78
N ASP A 101 3.80 -4.44 17.48
CA ASP A 101 2.48 -3.99 17.07
C ASP A 101 2.30 -2.50 17.40
N MET A 102 2.49 -1.67 16.39
CA MET A 102 2.44 -0.21 16.50
C MET A 102 1.01 0.35 16.73
N THR A 103 -0.03 -0.47 16.69
CA THR A 103 -1.42 -0.01 16.87
C THR A 103 -1.73 0.52 18.27
N GLY A 104 -0.80 0.39 19.21
CA GLY A 104 -0.88 1.08 20.51
C GLY A 104 -0.58 2.58 20.44
N LEU A 105 0.17 3.06 19.43
CA LEU A 105 0.45 4.47 19.16
C LEU A 105 -0.53 4.98 18.11
N ASN A 106 -1.72 5.40 18.52
CA ASN A 106 -2.85 5.65 17.62
C ASN A 106 -3.56 7.01 17.85
N GLN A 107 -2.83 8.01 18.33
CA GLN A 107 -3.39 9.33 18.58
C GLN A 107 -3.31 10.23 17.34
N ILE A 108 -4.30 11.10 17.18
CA ILE A 108 -4.18 12.29 16.33
C ILE A 108 -3.48 13.36 17.17
N CYS A 109 -2.32 13.82 16.68
CA CYS A 109 -1.50 14.79 17.39
C CYS A 109 -1.96 16.23 17.11
N GLU A 110 -2.36 16.51 15.84
CA GLU A 110 -2.73 17.85 15.42
C GLU A 110 -3.61 17.79 14.17
N LEU A 111 -4.59 18.69 14.10
CA LEU A 111 -5.36 19.00 12.90
C LEU A 111 -5.29 20.49 12.64
N GLY A 112 -4.64 20.86 11.53
CA GLY A 112 -4.55 22.23 11.04
C GLY A 112 -5.46 22.46 9.84
N ASP A 113 -5.29 23.61 9.18
CA ASP A 113 -5.99 23.95 7.96
C ASP A 113 -5.41 23.15 6.77
N GLY A 114 -6.07 22.06 6.41
CA GLY A 114 -5.64 21.15 5.35
C GLY A 114 -4.46 20.25 5.70
N VAL A 115 -4.14 20.06 6.97
CA VAL A 115 -3.02 19.23 7.43
C VAL A 115 -3.43 18.41 8.65
N VAL A 116 -3.02 17.14 8.71
CA VAL A 116 -3.15 16.28 9.90
C VAL A 116 -1.80 15.67 10.24
N ARG A 117 -1.45 15.67 11.53
CA ARG A 117 -0.32 14.92 12.08
C ARG A 117 -0.85 13.88 13.07
N ALA A 118 -0.48 12.63 12.86
CA ALA A 118 -0.98 11.52 13.65
C ALA A 118 0.08 10.43 13.84
N GLN A 119 -0.09 9.63 14.90
CA GLN A 119 0.79 8.52 15.22
C GLN A 119 0.65 7.37 14.21
N ALA A 120 1.75 6.64 13.99
CA ALA A 120 1.89 5.63 12.95
C ALA A 120 0.91 4.45 13.07
N GLY A 121 0.45 4.13 14.27
CA GLY A 121 -0.46 3.01 14.53
C GLY A 121 -1.94 3.31 14.31
N ILE A 122 -2.34 4.59 14.14
CA ILE A 122 -3.73 4.97 13.93
C ILE A 122 -4.26 4.40 12.61
N ARG A 123 -5.52 3.97 12.59
CA ARG A 123 -6.18 3.52 11.36
C ARG A 123 -6.56 4.71 10.49
N LEU A 124 -6.45 4.54 9.18
CA LEU A 124 -6.82 5.60 8.23
C LEU A 124 -8.31 5.96 8.32
N ALA A 125 -9.18 4.97 8.59
CA ALA A 125 -10.60 5.23 8.83
C ALA A 125 -10.86 6.13 10.06
N GLU A 126 -10.01 6.05 11.09
CA GLU A 126 -10.11 6.90 12.29
C GLU A 126 -9.68 8.34 11.95
N ILE A 127 -8.65 8.51 11.12
CA ILE A 127 -8.25 9.83 10.59
C ILE A 127 -9.39 10.42 9.76
N GLU A 128 -9.95 9.67 8.81
CA GLU A 128 -11.10 10.10 7.99
C GLU A 128 -12.30 10.52 8.87
N ALA A 129 -12.64 9.73 9.88
CA ALA A 129 -13.74 10.04 10.80
C ALA A 129 -13.50 11.33 11.58
N PHE A 130 -12.25 11.61 11.95
CA PHE A 130 -11.87 12.79 12.71
C PHE A 130 -11.79 14.06 11.85
N THR A 131 -11.29 13.97 10.61
CA THR A 131 -11.06 15.14 9.74
C THR A 131 -12.32 15.59 8.99
N ARG A 132 -13.24 14.66 8.65
CA ARG A 132 -14.47 14.96 7.90
C ARG A 132 -15.37 16.02 8.53
N PRO A 133 -15.64 16.06 9.84
CA PRO A 133 -16.42 17.13 10.47
C PRO A 133 -15.81 18.52 10.32
N ALA A 134 -14.47 18.59 10.13
CA ALA A 134 -13.74 19.83 9.87
C ALA A 134 -13.66 20.20 8.36
N GLY A 135 -14.31 19.43 7.50
CA GLY A 135 -14.33 19.69 6.05
C GLY A 135 -13.15 19.14 5.27
N TRP A 136 -12.40 18.19 5.86
CA TRP A 136 -11.18 17.62 5.27
C TRP A 136 -11.27 16.10 5.11
N GLU A 137 -10.53 15.56 4.14
CA GLU A 137 -10.37 14.12 3.91
C GLU A 137 -8.96 13.78 3.45
N LEU A 138 -8.57 12.50 3.55
CA LEU A 138 -7.27 12.02 3.08
C LEU A 138 -7.14 12.13 1.57
N ARG A 139 -5.98 12.63 1.09
CA ARG A 139 -5.66 12.71 -0.35
C ARG A 139 -5.42 11.36 -0.99
N CYS A 140 -4.91 10.40 -0.23
CA CYS A 140 -4.60 9.05 -0.71
C CYS A 140 -4.84 8.04 0.42
N MET A 141 -5.59 6.97 0.14
CA MET A 141 -5.80 5.88 1.07
C MET A 141 -5.98 4.55 0.31
N PRO A 142 -5.49 3.41 0.83
CA PRO A 142 -5.71 2.11 0.21
C PRO A 142 -7.18 1.69 0.34
N SER A 143 -7.65 0.76 -0.49
CA SER A 143 -8.98 0.16 -0.32
C SER A 143 -9.14 -0.50 1.06
N THR A 144 -8.04 -0.93 1.66
CA THR A 144 -7.98 -1.52 3.02
C THR A 144 -8.01 -0.48 4.16
N TYR A 145 -8.31 0.78 3.90
CA TYR A 145 -8.22 1.92 4.85
C TYR A 145 -8.89 1.69 6.20
N ARG A 146 -9.91 0.81 6.26
CA ARG A 146 -10.60 0.46 7.51
C ARG A 146 -9.69 -0.28 8.51
N LEU A 147 -8.69 -1.01 8.01
CA LEU A 147 -7.75 -1.79 8.81
C LEU A 147 -6.31 -1.26 8.72
N ALA A 148 -5.95 -0.66 7.58
CA ALA A 148 -4.62 -0.13 7.34
C ALA A 148 -4.29 1.00 8.33
N SER A 149 -3.08 0.95 8.91
CA SER A 149 -2.57 2.03 9.74
C SER A 149 -1.79 3.06 8.92
N LEU A 150 -1.65 4.27 9.45
CA LEU A 150 -0.91 5.36 8.83
C LEU A 150 0.55 4.99 8.56
N GLY A 151 1.26 4.46 9.55
CA GLY A 151 2.64 4.01 9.39
C GLY A 151 2.76 2.81 8.45
N GLY A 152 1.74 1.93 8.41
CA GLY A 152 1.68 0.82 7.45
C GLY A 152 1.49 1.30 6.01
N LEU A 153 0.64 2.29 5.77
CA LEU A 153 0.51 2.94 4.47
C LEU A 153 1.81 3.62 4.06
N TYR A 154 2.42 4.39 4.96
CA TYR A 154 3.67 5.10 4.67
C TYR A 154 4.83 4.12 4.43
N GLY A 155 4.99 3.10 5.27
CA GLY A 155 6.12 2.15 5.18
C GLY A 155 5.98 1.11 4.08
N GLY A 156 4.79 0.82 3.58
CA GLY A 156 4.57 -0.29 2.66
C GLY A 156 3.53 -0.10 1.57
N GLY A 157 2.74 0.98 1.62
CA GLY A 157 1.74 1.30 0.61
C GLY A 157 2.33 2.10 -0.56
N PHE A 158 1.59 2.14 -1.65
CA PHE A 158 1.95 2.93 -2.83
C PHE A 158 0.87 3.96 -3.14
N GLY A 159 -0.21 3.56 -3.79
CA GLY A 159 -1.32 4.37 -4.20
C GLY A 159 -2.64 3.88 -3.61
N GLY A 160 -3.72 4.50 -4.02
CA GLY A 160 -5.04 4.16 -3.57
C GLY A 160 -6.09 5.14 -4.04
N ILE A 161 -7.23 5.09 -3.39
CA ILE A 161 -8.35 6.01 -3.57
C ILE A 161 -7.85 7.44 -3.35
N GLY A 162 -8.11 8.33 -4.30
CA GLY A 162 -7.63 9.70 -4.32
C GLY A 162 -6.37 9.93 -5.19
N SER A 163 -5.64 8.89 -5.55
CA SER A 163 -4.43 9.00 -6.38
C SER A 163 -4.70 9.57 -7.78
N ILE A 164 -5.93 9.53 -8.25
CA ILE A 164 -6.33 10.15 -9.53
C ILE A 164 -6.24 11.69 -9.50
N ASN A 165 -6.28 12.29 -8.31
CA ASN A 165 -6.13 13.74 -8.15
C ASN A 165 -4.75 14.13 -7.64
N TYR A 166 -4.23 13.39 -6.65
CA TYR A 166 -3.09 13.78 -5.84
C TYR A 166 -1.85 12.91 -6.07
N GLY A 167 -1.93 11.94 -6.98
CA GLY A 167 -0.87 10.94 -7.16
C GLY A 167 -0.81 9.91 -6.02
N PRO A 168 0.14 8.97 -6.08
CA PRO A 168 0.41 8.03 -4.97
C PRO A 168 0.89 8.79 -3.72
N LEU A 169 0.95 8.11 -2.58
CA LEU A 169 1.35 8.73 -1.31
C LEU A 169 2.72 9.42 -1.39
N GLY A 170 3.67 8.83 -2.13
CA GLY A 170 5.01 9.39 -2.35
C GLY A 170 5.07 10.55 -3.37
N ALA A 171 3.94 10.96 -3.95
CA ALA A 171 3.93 12.14 -4.82
C ALA A 171 4.19 13.42 -4.01
N PRO A 172 4.86 14.44 -4.60
CA PRO A 172 5.19 15.66 -3.90
C PRO A 172 3.97 16.33 -3.25
N GLY A 173 4.11 16.75 -1.98
CA GLY A 173 3.08 17.48 -1.26
C GLY A 173 2.00 16.62 -0.58
N ASN A 174 2.06 15.29 -0.65
CA ASN A 174 1.15 14.41 0.11
C ASN A 174 1.66 14.16 1.54
N VAL A 175 2.94 13.80 1.66
CA VAL A 175 3.64 13.70 2.96
C VAL A 175 4.41 15.00 3.18
N LEU A 176 4.23 15.64 4.34
CA LEU A 176 4.87 16.90 4.69
C LEU A 176 6.07 16.68 5.60
N SER A 177 5.96 15.77 6.56
CA SER A 177 7.05 15.40 7.45
C SER A 177 6.80 14.05 8.13
N VAL A 178 7.84 13.48 8.73
CA VAL A 178 7.76 12.30 9.60
C VAL A 178 8.55 12.51 10.88
N LYS A 179 8.03 12.01 11.99
CA LYS A 179 8.75 11.82 13.24
C LYS A 179 9.26 10.39 13.28
N VAL A 180 10.55 10.20 13.40
CA VAL A 180 11.19 8.88 13.34
C VAL A 180 12.11 8.68 14.53
N MET A 181 12.14 7.44 15.06
CA MET A 181 13.08 6.99 16.09
C MET A 181 14.17 6.13 15.46
N THR A 182 15.40 6.31 15.92
CA THR A 182 16.54 5.48 15.51
C THR A 182 16.58 4.16 16.26
N MET A 183 17.15 3.13 15.64
CA MET A 183 17.43 1.81 16.24
C MET A 183 18.84 1.79 16.82
N GLU A 184 19.05 2.53 17.91
CA GLU A 184 20.34 2.71 18.60
C GLU A 184 20.19 2.39 20.09
N ALA A 185 21.32 2.18 20.80
CA ALA A 185 21.34 1.94 22.26
C ALA A 185 20.75 3.13 23.05
N GLU A 186 20.97 4.34 22.56
CA GLU A 186 20.29 5.56 23.00
C GLU A 186 19.47 6.12 21.81
N PRO A 187 18.19 5.71 21.67
CA PRO A 187 17.36 6.09 20.53
C PRO A 187 17.17 7.61 20.46
N ARG A 188 17.43 8.18 19.30
CA ARG A 188 17.16 9.59 18.99
C ARG A 188 15.81 9.70 18.29
N ILE A 189 15.11 10.78 18.56
CA ILE A 189 13.86 11.12 17.84
C ILE A 189 14.16 12.30 16.94
N LEU A 190 13.88 12.14 15.64
CA LEU A 190 14.16 13.13 14.61
C LEU A 190 12.86 13.53 13.91
N GLN A 191 12.73 14.82 13.59
CA GLN A 191 11.69 15.34 12.70
C GLN A 191 12.30 15.55 11.33
N ILE A 192 11.83 14.81 10.34
CA ILE A 192 12.36 14.84 8.97
C ILE A 192 11.28 15.41 8.05
N PRO A 193 11.49 16.61 7.46
CA PRO A 193 10.55 17.20 6.51
C PRO A 193 10.66 16.52 5.13
N ALA A 194 9.66 16.71 4.27
CA ALA A 194 9.78 16.41 2.85
C ALA A 194 10.77 17.42 2.18
N PRO A 195 11.51 17.00 1.14
CA PRO A 195 11.43 15.70 0.46
C PRO A 195 12.18 14.55 1.15
N GLN A 196 13.05 14.82 2.15
CA GLN A 196 13.88 13.79 2.82
C GLN A 196 13.04 12.69 3.49
N ALA A 197 11.86 13.05 4.02
CA ALA A 197 10.90 12.07 4.54
C ALA A 197 10.58 10.95 3.53
N LEU A 198 10.56 11.25 2.23
CA LEU A 198 10.25 10.27 1.20
C LEU A 198 11.33 9.19 1.02
N LEU A 199 12.52 9.36 1.59
CA LEU A 199 13.57 8.34 1.62
C LEU A 199 13.27 7.20 2.60
N LEU A 200 12.32 7.42 3.54
CA LEU A 200 11.80 6.38 4.45
C LEU A 200 10.52 5.74 3.92
N HIS A 201 9.88 6.35 2.92
CA HIS A 201 8.64 5.86 2.33
C HIS A 201 8.86 4.55 1.57
N HIS A 202 7.93 3.61 1.69
CA HIS A 202 7.93 2.31 1.01
C HIS A 202 9.21 1.47 1.25
N ALA A 203 9.80 1.59 2.45
CA ALA A 203 11.01 0.86 2.86
C ALA A 203 10.69 -0.31 3.81
N TYR A 204 9.43 -0.73 3.93
CA TYR A 204 8.95 -1.87 4.73
C TYR A 204 9.38 -1.81 6.21
N GLY A 205 9.54 -0.58 6.76
CA GLY A 205 10.02 -0.39 8.13
C GLY A 205 11.43 -0.90 8.37
N SER A 206 12.28 -0.94 7.34
CA SER A 206 13.66 -1.42 7.42
C SER A 206 14.69 -0.32 7.71
N ASN A 207 14.32 0.96 7.58
CA ASN A 207 15.26 2.08 7.62
C ASN A 207 14.89 3.19 8.62
N GLY A 208 14.06 2.90 9.62
CA GLY A 208 13.67 3.80 10.69
C GLY A 208 12.34 3.40 11.32
N ILE A 209 12.13 3.75 12.59
CA ILE A 209 10.89 3.49 13.33
C ILE A 209 10.01 4.72 13.24
N ILE A 210 9.00 4.68 12.36
CA ILE A 210 8.08 5.80 12.16
C ILE A 210 7.15 5.92 13.36
N LEU A 211 7.17 7.09 14.02
CA LEU A 211 6.32 7.42 15.17
C LEU A 211 5.08 8.20 14.74
N GLU A 212 5.27 9.24 13.92
CA GLU A 212 4.19 10.10 13.43
C GLU A 212 4.41 10.42 11.95
N VAL A 213 3.31 10.65 11.24
CA VAL A 213 3.33 11.16 9.85
C VAL A 213 2.43 12.39 9.78
N GLU A 214 2.92 13.42 9.11
CA GLU A 214 2.18 14.62 8.79
C GLU A 214 1.77 14.60 7.33
N LEU A 215 0.46 14.66 7.08
CA LEU A 215 -0.14 14.57 5.75
C LEU A 215 -0.90 15.83 5.38
N ALA A 216 -0.79 16.21 4.11
CA ALA A 216 -1.72 17.17 3.54
C ALA A 216 -3.07 16.50 3.28
N LEU A 217 -4.14 17.23 3.57
CA LEU A 217 -5.53 16.82 3.38
C LEU A 217 -6.12 17.44 2.09
N ALA A 218 -7.23 16.88 1.65
CA ALA A 218 -8.07 17.39 0.57
C ALA A 218 -9.35 18.01 1.14
N PRO A 219 -9.95 19.02 0.48
CA PRO A 219 -11.31 19.45 0.81
C PRO A 219 -12.28 18.30 0.68
N LEU A 220 -13.18 18.19 1.65
CA LEU A 220 -14.25 17.19 1.65
C LEU A 220 -15.30 17.50 0.60
N HIS A 221 -15.67 16.51 -0.22
CA HIS A 221 -16.77 16.58 -1.16
C HIS A 221 -17.94 15.65 -0.76
N ARG A 222 -19.13 15.94 -1.30
CA ARG A 222 -20.25 15.00 -1.29
C ARG A 222 -20.04 14.01 -2.42
N TRP A 223 -19.60 12.79 -2.08
CA TRP A 223 -19.26 11.78 -3.06
C TRP A 223 -20.44 10.93 -3.48
N ILE A 224 -20.50 10.62 -4.77
CA ILE A 224 -21.39 9.63 -5.39
C ILE A 224 -20.52 8.47 -5.86
N GLU A 225 -20.85 7.27 -5.46
CA GLU A 225 -20.25 6.03 -5.94
C GLU A 225 -21.09 5.46 -7.09
N ARG A 226 -20.42 5.10 -8.19
CA ARG A 226 -21.08 4.58 -9.39
C ARG A 226 -20.38 3.30 -9.84
N LEU A 227 -21.18 2.35 -10.34
CA LEU A 227 -20.73 1.22 -11.13
C LEU A 227 -21.47 1.29 -12.46
N ASP A 228 -20.73 1.63 -13.51
CA ASP A 228 -21.22 1.75 -14.87
C ASP A 228 -20.74 0.54 -15.68
N VAL A 229 -21.61 -0.03 -16.54
CA VAL A 229 -21.45 -1.34 -17.17
C VAL A 229 -21.49 -1.22 -18.69
N PHE A 230 -20.66 -2.04 -19.36
CA PHE A 230 -20.46 -2.02 -20.81
C PHE A 230 -20.39 -3.44 -21.36
N ASP A 231 -20.93 -3.66 -22.59
CA ASP A 231 -20.83 -4.93 -23.29
C ASP A 231 -19.47 -5.11 -24.00
N ASP A 232 -18.82 -4.00 -24.35
CA ASP A 232 -17.55 -3.95 -25.08
C ASP A 232 -16.42 -3.38 -24.21
N PHE A 233 -15.25 -4.03 -24.25
CA PHE A 233 -14.09 -3.60 -23.45
C PHE A 233 -13.54 -2.26 -23.90
N THR A 234 -13.55 -2.00 -25.23
CA THR A 234 -13.01 -0.74 -25.77
C THR A 234 -13.93 0.42 -25.39
N ASP A 235 -15.27 0.23 -25.41
CA ASP A 235 -16.20 1.23 -24.94
C ASP A 235 -16.00 1.57 -23.45
N ALA A 236 -15.78 0.54 -22.62
CA ALA A 236 -15.49 0.75 -21.20
C ALA A 236 -14.16 1.50 -20.98
N LEU A 237 -13.11 1.16 -21.74
CA LEU A 237 -11.81 1.82 -21.65
C LEU A 237 -11.87 3.27 -22.16
N ASP A 238 -12.55 3.50 -23.30
CA ASP A 238 -12.76 4.84 -23.87
C ASP A 238 -13.55 5.74 -22.94
N TYR A 239 -14.61 5.20 -22.32
CA TYR A 239 -15.36 5.89 -21.26
C TYR A 239 -14.44 6.25 -20.08
N ALA A 240 -13.71 5.29 -19.54
CA ALA A 240 -12.82 5.50 -18.40
C ALA A 240 -11.70 6.51 -18.74
N ASN A 241 -11.13 6.44 -19.95
CA ASN A 241 -10.11 7.38 -20.42
C ASN A 241 -10.68 8.81 -20.56
N ALA A 242 -11.85 8.98 -21.19
CA ALA A 242 -12.51 10.28 -21.31
C ALA A 242 -12.83 10.88 -19.92
N PHE A 243 -13.28 10.01 -19.00
CA PHE A 243 -13.57 10.35 -17.62
C PHE A 243 -12.30 10.81 -16.88
N ALA A 244 -11.22 10.01 -16.94
CA ALA A 244 -9.93 10.32 -16.28
C ALA A 244 -9.35 11.66 -16.76
N ARG A 245 -9.43 11.94 -18.07
CA ARG A 245 -8.84 13.13 -18.71
C ARG A 245 -9.72 14.37 -18.65
N SER A 246 -10.95 14.28 -18.14
CA SER A 246 -11.85 15.44 -17.99
C SER A 246 -11.43 16.29 -16.78
N PRO A 247 -10.83 17.49 -16.97
CA PRO A 247 -10.27 18.29 -15.88
C PRO A 247 -11.33 18.93 -14.99
N GLY A 248 -12.52 19.21 -15.55
CA GLY A 248 -13.63 19.81 -14.81
C GLY A 248 -14.45 18.82 -13.97
N LEU A 249 -14.15 17.53 -14.07
CA LEU A 249 -14.84 16.48 -13.33
C LEU A 249 -14.10 16.20 -12.02
N VAL A 250 -14.73 16.57 -10.90
CA VAL A 250 -14.19 16.28 -9.57
C VAL A 250 -14.44 14.80 -9.25
N LYS A 251 -13.37 14.05 -9.14
CA LYS A 251 -13.38 12.58 -8.98
C LYS A 251 -12.40 12.16 -7.90
N ARG A 252 -12.67 11.08 -7.18
CA ARG A 252 -11.81 10.52 -6.14
C ARG A 252 -11.23 9.15 -6.54
N GLN A 253 -11.99 8.37 -7.33
CA GLN A 253 -11.63 7.02 -7.74
C GLN A 253 -12.11 6.75 -9.16
N LEU A 254 -11.33 5.97 -9.91
CA LEU A 254 -11.73 5.43 -11.21
C LEU A 254 -10.98 4.13 -11.46
N ALA A 255 -11.73 3.04 -11.63
CA ALA A 255 -11.21 1.72 -11.93
C ALA A 255 -11.97 1.09 -13.09
N LEU A 256 -11.26 0.47 -14.04
CA LEU A 256 -11.81 -0.36 -15.11
C LEU A 256 -11.58 -1.84 -14.79
N LEU A 257 -12.64 -2.61 -14.85
CA LEU A 257 -12.67 -4.03 -14.53
C LEU A 257 -13.17 -4.80 -15.75
N ALA A 258 -12.27 -5.51 -16.42
CA ALA A 258 -12.67 -6.36 -17.55
C ALA A 258 -13.47 -7.58 -17.08
N ALA A 259 -14.38 -8.08 -17.91
CA ALA A 259 -15.02 -9.37 -17.68
C ALA A 259 -13.94 -10.47 -17.56
N PRO A 260 -14.10 -11.45 -16.68
CA PRO A 260 -15.22 -11.69 -15.77
C PRO A 260 -15.08 -11.06 -14.37
N ILE A 261 -14.15 -10.11 -14.13
CA ILE A 261 -13.85 -9.56 -12.78
C ILE A 261 -15.12 -9.12 -12.04
N PRO A 262 -16.06 -8.36 -12.66
CA PRO A 262 -17.27 -7.96 -11.93
C PRO A 262 -18.06 -9.15 -11.36
N SER A 263 -18.05 -10.31 -12.03
CA SER A 263 -18.77 -11.50 -11.55
C SER A 263 -18.22 -12.10 -10.25
N TYR A 264 -17.01 -11.69 -9.83
CA TYR A 264 -16.43 -12.08 -8.54
C TYR A 264 -16.99 -11.27 -7.35
N PHE A 265 -17.78 -10.25 -7.61
CA PHE A 265 -18.38 -9.38 -6.58
C PHE A 265 -19.76 -9.89 -6.16
N SER A 266 -19.80 -10.92 -5.33
CA SER A 266 -21.02 -11.65 -4.96
C SER A 266 -22.16 -10.76 -4.46
N HIS A 267 -21.86 -9.65 -3.76
CA HIS A 267 -22.88 -8.71 -3.26
C HIS A 267 -23.52 -7.85 -4.36
N LEU A 268 -22.91 -7.83 -5.56
CA LEU A 268 -23.42 -7.07 -6.73
C LEU A 268 -24.07 -7.99 -7.76
N ASN A 269 -24.18 -9.30 -7.48
CA ASN A 269 -24.80 -10.27 -8.38
C ASN A 269 -26.23 -9.86 -8.76
N GLY A 270 -26.57 -10.06 -10.05
CA GLY A 270 -27.90 -9.73 -10.59
C GLY A 270 -28.04 -8.26 -11.04
N ARG A 271 -27.00 -7.43 -10.86
CA ARG A 271 -27.00 -6.04 -11.35
C ARG A 271 -26.44 -5.90 -12.76
N TYR A 272 -25.71 -6.90 -13.22
CA TYR A 272 -25.10 -6.98 -14.55
C TYR A 272 -24.87 -8.47 -14.93
N GLN A 273 -24.48 -8.71 -16.19
CA GLN A 273 -24.16 -10.06 -16.69
C GLN A 273 -22.68 -10.37 -16.49
N ALA A 274 -22.35 -11.65 -16.38
CA ALA A 274 -20.97 -12.10 -16.08
C ALA A 274 -19.94 -11.76 -17.17
N ASN A 275 -20.38 -11.57 -18.41
CA ASN A 275 -19.54 -11.22 -19.56
C ASN A 275 -19.41 -9.70 -19.78
N GLN A 276 -19.99 -8.87 -18.91
CA GLN A 276 -19.91 -7.41 -19.01
C GLN A 276 -18.70 -6.85 -18.28
N HIS A 277 -18.17 -5.76 -18.81
CA HIS A 277 -17.10 -4.97 -18.24
C HIS A 277 -17.69 -3.88 -17.34
N ALA A 278 -16.96 -3.46 -16.30
CA ALA A 278 -17.44 -2.44 -15.39
C ALA A 278 -16.42 -1.32 -15.17
N VAL A 279 -16.92 -0.12 -14.95
CA VAL A 279 -16.13 1.02 -14.48
C VAL A 279 -16.68 1.46 -13.13
N ILE A 280 -15.86 1.38 -12.10
CA ILE A 280 -16.18 1.94 -10.78
C ILE A 280 -15.63 3.36 -10.72
N SER A 281 -16.48 4.31 -10.35
CA SER A 281 -16.07 5.70 -10.14
C SER A 281 -16.63 6.27 -8.85
N VAL A 282 -15.86 7.19 -8.23
CA VAL A 282 -16.29 8.02 -7.11
C VAL A 282 -16.12 9.46 -7.53
N ILE A 283 -17.24 10.19 -7.62
CA ILE A 283 -17.30 11.56 -8.16
C ILE A 283 -17.98 12.50 -7.17
N ALA A 284 -17.65 13.78 -7.25
CA ALA A 284 -18.44 14.78 -6.54
C ALA A 284 -19.85 14.88 -7.10
N GLN A 285 -20.82 15.11 -6.25
CA GLN A 285 -22.24 15.20 -6.63
C GLN A 285 -22.49 16.22 -7.75
N GLU A 286 -21.76 17.31 -7.75
CA GLU A 286 -21.84 18.37 -8.75
C GLU A 286 -21.39 17.93 -10.14
N SER A 287 -20.59 16.86 -10.22
CA SER A 287 -20.06 16.30 -11.47
C SER A 287 -20.98 15.24 -12.10
N GLU A 288 -22.08 14.86 -11.44
CA GLU A 288 -22.91 13.71 -11.87
C GLU A 288 -23.57 13.92 -13.23
N GLY A 289 -24.02 15.15 -13.51
CA GLY A 289 -24.67 15.46 -14.80
C GLY A 289 -23.76 15.25 -16.02
N PHE A 290 -22.45 15.43 -15.85
CA PHE A 290 -21.48 15.19 -16.92
C PHE A 290 -21.32 13.69 -17.23
N CYS A 291 -21.40 12.85 -16.20
CA CYS A 291 -21.26 11.41 -16.37
C CYS A 291 -22.38 10.78 -17.22
N ALA A 292 -23.60 11.28 -17.11
CA ALA A 292 -24.73 10.77 -17.91
C ALA A 292 -24.47 10.90 -19.42
N GLY A 293 -23.99 12.07 -19.87
CA GLY A 293 -23.65 12.29 -21.27
C GLY A 293 -22.49 11.44 -21.77
N LEU A 294 -21.48 11.21 -20.94
CA LEU A 294 -20.40 10.29 -21.29
C LEU A 294 -20.90 8.84 -21.40
N LEU A 295 -21.75 8.42 -20.49
CA LEU A 295 -22.25 7.05 -20.44
C LEU A 295 -23.08 6.72 -21.70
N GLU A 296 -23.96 7.64 -22.12
CA GLU A 296 -24.73 7.53 -23.36
C GLU A 296 -23.80 7.44 -24.59
N LYS A 297 -22.78 8.30 -24.66
CA LYS A 297 -21.83 8.34 -25.78
C LYS A 297 -21.11 7.01 -25.96
N TYR A 298 -20.73 6.33 -24.86
CA TYR A 298 -19.99 5.08 -24.89
C TYR A 298 -20.87 3.84 -24.66
N ARG A 299 -22.17 3.93 -24.87
CA ARG A 299 -23.13 2.81 -24.87
C ARG A 299 -23.16 2.00 -23.57
N GLY A 300 -22.87 2.65 -22.44
CA GLY A 300 -22.93 2.04 -21.13
C GLY A 300 -24.26 2.34 -20.41
N TYR A 301 -24.45 1.66 -19.29
CA TYR A 301 -25.55 1.97 -18.35
C TYR A 301 -25.07 1.93 -16.91
N SER A 302 -25.75 2.64 -16.01
CA SER A 302 -25.43 2.67 -14.59
C SER A 302 -26.13 1.52 -13.87
N ALA A 303 -25.37 0.54 -13.38
CA ALA A 303 -25.90 -0.60 -12.63
C ALA A 303 -26.06 -0.29 -11.14
N VAL A 304 -25.17 0.56 -10.58
CA VAL A 304 -25.23 1.04 -9.19
C VAL A 304 -24.94 2.53 -9.17
N ARG A 305 -25.77 3.25 -8.43
CA ARG A 305 -25.56 4.66 -8.08
C ARG A 305 -26.00 4.86 -6.64
N GLN A 306 -25.10 5.34 -5.79
CA GLN A 306 -25.37 5.59 -4.38
C GLN A 306 -24.52 6.76 -3.87
N THR A 307 -24.97 7.46 -2.85
CA THR A 307 -24.14 8.43 -2.14
C THR A 307 -23.14 7.68 -1.23
N ALA A 308 -22.02 8.32 -0.92
CA ALA A 308 -21.06 7.74 0.02
C ALA A 308 -21.65 7.55 1.44
N ASP A 309 -22.69 8.33 1.80
CA ASP A 309 -23.38 8.16 3.07
C ASP A 309 -24.28 6.92 3.06
N GLU A 310 -25.11 6.73 2.02
CA GLU A 310 -25.88 5.49 1.80
C GLU A 310 -24.98 4.26 1.77
N ALA A 311 -23.84 4.35 1.06
CA ALA A 311 -22.85 3.27 0.98
C ALA A 311 -22.27 2.90 2.36
N ARG A 312 -22.02 3.90 3.20
CA ARG A 312 -21.49 3.73 4.55
C ARG A 312 -22.51 3.08 5.48
N GLU A 313 -23.75 3.58 5.46
CA GLU A 313 -24.86 3.06 6.28
C GLU A 313 -25.17 1.60 5.92
N ALA A 314 -25.17 1.28 4.63
CA ALA A 314 -25.42 -0.07 4.13
C ALA A 314 -24.18 -1.01 4.23
N ASN A 315 -23.00 -0.48 4.61
CA ASN A 315 -21.71 -1.19 4.52
C ASN A 315 -21.46 -1.80 3.13
N ALA A 316 -21.77 -1.05 2.07
CA ALA A 316 -21.80 -1.49 0.67
C ALA A 316 -21.02 -0.56 -0.27
N SER A 317 -19.92 0.05 0.21
CA SER A 317 -19.13 0.97 -0.59
C SER A 317 -18.46 0.26 -1.78
N LEU A 318 -18.56 0.88 -2.96
CA LEU A 318 -17.90 0.40 -4.17
C LEU A 318 -16.36 0.51 -4.10
N MET A 319 -15.83 1.34 -3.20
CA MET A 319 -14.38 1.42 -2.93
C MET A 319 -13.80 0.09 -2.42
N GLU A 320 -14.64 -0.79 -1.84
CA GLU A 320 -14.26 -2.15 -1.42
C GLU A 320 -14.01 -3.12 -2.60
N TYR A 321 -14.20 -2.68 -3.84
CA TYR A 321 -13.96 -3.48 -5.05
C TYR A 321 -12.84 -2.91 -5.92
N CYS A 322 -12.12 -1.90 -5.43
CA CYS A 322 -11.00 -1.26 -6.13
C CYS A 322 -9.65 -1.73 -5.58
N TRP A 323 -8.58 -1.47 -6.31
CA TRP A 323 -7.21 -1.78 -5.91
C TRP A 323 -7.05 -3.26 -5.52
N ASN A 324 -6.27 -3.57 -4.50
CA ASN A 324 -6.03 -4.96 -4.07
C ASN A 324 -7.27 -5.70 -3.53
N HIS A 325 -8.36 -5.00 -3.21
CA HIS A 325 -9.62 -5.66 -2.85
C HIS A 325 -10.24 -6.39 -4.03
N THR A 326 -10.08 -5.93 -5.26
CA THR A 326 -10.47 -6.67 -6.47
C THR A 326 -9.83 -8.06 -6.49
N THR A 327 -8.50 -8.11 -6.26
CA THR A 327 -7.75 -9.38 -6.17
C THR A 327 -8.25 -10.26 -5.03
N LEU A 328 -8.54 -9.67 -3.86
CA LEU A 328 -9.09 -10.40 -2.70
C LEU A 328 -10.43 -11.05 -3.03
N HIS A 329 -11.34 -10.31 -3.68
CA HIS A 329 -12.64 -10.85 -4.09
C HIS A 329 -12.49 -11.98 -5.11
N ALA A 330 -11.63 -11.81 -6.09
CA ALA A 330 -11.35 -12.83 -7.10
C ALA A 330 -10.79 -14.11 -6.47
N LEU A 331 -9.80 -14.01 -5.58
CA LEU A 331 -9.18 -15.15 -4.88
C LEU A 331 -10.14 -15.89 -3.95
N LYS A 332 -11.20 -15.27 -3.45
CA LYS A 332 -12.28 -15.96 -2.69
C LYS A 332 -13.13 -16.86 -3.57
N ILE A 333 -13.24 -16.57 -4.86
CA ILE A 333 -14.04 -17.33 -5.82
C ILE A 333 -13.15 -18.33 -6.57
N ASP A 334 -11.97 -17.91 -7.00
CA ASP A 334 -11.01 -18.73 -7.73
C ASP A 334 -9.61 -18.59 -7.12
N SER A 335 -9.24 -19.57 -6.30
CA SER A 335 -7.94 -19.61 -5.61
C SER A 335 -6.75 -19.92 -6.53
N SER A 336 -6.98 -20.24 -7.80
CA SER A 336 -5.94 -20.44 -8.81
C SER A 336 -5.43 -19.13 -9.41
N LEU A 337 -6.10 -18.01 -9.11
CA LEU A 337 -5.67 -16.69 -9.55
C LEU A 337 -4.49 -16.16 -8.74
N THR A 338 -3.73 -15.31 -9.37
CA THR A 338 -2.79 -14.37 -8.75
C THR A 338 -2.91 -13.03 -9.46
N TYR A 339 -1.93 -12.14 -9.34
CA TYR A 339 -1.99 -10.84 -9.99
C TYR A 339 -0.60 -10.36 -10.38
N VAL A 340 -0.52 -9.38 -11.27
CA VAL A 340 0.69 -8.61 -11.58
C VAL A 340 0.40 -7.12 -11.37
N GLN A 341 1.44 -6.34 -11.10
CA GLN A 341 1.33 -4.90 -10.98
C GLN A 341 2.10 -4.22 -12.11
N THR A 342 1.36 -3.47 -12.92
CA THR A 342 1.91 -2.75 -14.05
C THR A 342 1.78 -1.24 -13.86
N ALA A 343 2.66 -0.48 -14.50
CA ALA A 343 2.51 0.96 -14.67
C ALA A 343 2.68 1.28 -16.15
N PHE A 344 1.61 1.80 -16.74
CA PHE A 344 1.54 2.12 -18.15
C PHE A 344 2.15 3.51 -18.41
N ASN A 345 2.64 3.72 -19.64
CA ASN A 345 3.21 4.99 -20.04
C ASN A 345 2.10 6.04 -20.26
N TYR A 346 2.19 7.20 -19.61
CA TYR A 346 1.17 8.26 -19.66
C TYR A 346 0.89 8.78 -21.08
N THR A 347 1.80 8.60 -22.03
CA THR A 347 1.64 9.06 -23.42
C THR A 347 0.78 8.13 -24.27
N ASN A 348 0.78 6.81 -23.97
CA ASN A 348 0.14 5.78 -24.80
C ASN A 348 -0.53 4.65 -24.01
N TYR A 349 -0.77 4.83 -22.70
CA TYR A 349 -1.38 3.78 -21.85
C TYR A 349 -2.66 3.19 -22.44
N HIS A 350 -3.46 4.00 -23.11
CA HIS A 350 -4.72 3.51 -23.72
C HIS A 350 -4.46 2.41 -24.74
N GLN A 351 -3.54 2.62 -25.67
CA GLN A 351 -3.19 1.60 -26.67
C GLN A 351 -2.48 0.41 -26.04
N GLN A 352 -1.55 0.66 -25.09
CA GLN A 352 -0.88 -0.42 -24.37
C GLN A 352 -1.86 -1.33 -23.63
N ILE A 353 -2.94 -0.80 -23.02
CA ILE A 353 -3.96 -1.62 -22.35
C ILE A 353 -4.70 -2.51 -23.38
N ILE A 354 -5.05 -1.97 -24.55
CA ILE A 354 -5.70 -2.73 -25.63
C ILE A 354 -4.78 -3.85 -26.12
N ASP A 355 -3.53 -3.52 -26.41
CA ASP A 355 -2.55 -4.47 -26.96
C ASP A 355 -2.27 -5.61 -25.98
N MET A 356 -2.10 -5.31 -24.69
CA MET A 356 -1.87 -6.31 -23.66
C MET A 356 -3.11 -7.18 -23.42
N ALA A 357 -4.30 -6.60 -23.41
CA ALA A 357 -5.54 -7.36 -23.30
C ALA A 357 -5.72 -8.32 -24.48
N ALA A 358 -5.44 -7.88 -25.71
CA ALA A 358 -5.50 -8.71 -26.89
C ALA A 358 -4.43 -9.83 -26.91
N LEU A 359 -3.22 -9.51 -26.41
CA LEU A 359 -2.09 -10.45 -26.40
C LEU A 359 -2.31 -11.61 -25.43
N PHE A 360 -2.79 -11.31 -24.22
CA PHE A 360 -2.94 -12.32 -23.16
C PHE A 360 -4.32 -12.98 -23.10
N GLY A 361 -5.36 -12.34 -23.68
CA GLY A 361 -6.73 -12.85 -23.61
C GLY A 361 -7.16 -13.17 -22.17
N ASP A 362 -7.71 -14.37 -21.98
CA ASP A 362 -8.24 -14.80 -20.68
C ASP A 362 -7.16 -15.19 -19.65
N GLU A 363 -5.88 -15.26 -20.04
CA GLU A 363 -4.77 -15.60 -19.13
C GLU A 363 -4.47 -14.44 -18.16
N VAL A 364 -4.56 -13.18 -18.66
CA VAL A 364 -4.33 -11.98 -17.86
C VAL A 364 -5.51 -11.02 -18.03
N ILE A 365 -6.34 -10.93 -17.01
CA ILE A 365 -7.59 -10.19 -17.03
C ILE A 365 -7.36 -8.76 -16.58
N SER A 366 -7.73 -7.78 -17.38
CA SER A 366 -7.46 -6.37 -17.13
C SER A 366 -8.25 -5.83 -15.93
N HIS A 367 -7.53 -5.39 -14.90
CA HIS A 367 -7.98 -4.51 -13.83
C HIS A 367 -7.07 -3.28 -13.86
N ILE A 368 -7.63 -2.12 -14.15
CA ILE A 368 -6.90 -0.88 -14.38
C ILE A 368 -7.39 0.20 -13.42
N GLU A 369 -6.46 0.82 -12.71
CA GLU A 369 -6.67 1.96 -11.84
C GLU A 369 -6.09 3.22 -12.47
N PHE A 370 -6.86 4.29 -12.55
CA PHE A 370 -6.39 5.56 -13.09
C PHE A 370 -5.85 6.45 -11.98
N LEU A 371 -4.69 7.04 -12.20
CA LEU A 371 -4.01 7.88 -11.21
C LEU A 371 -3.19 8.97 -11.91
N ARG A 372 -2.64 9.88 -11.12
CA ARG A 372 -1.58 10.78 -11.58
C ARG A 372 -0.22 10.19 -11.23
N ASP A 373 0.74 10.38 -12.13
CA ASP A 373 2.16 10.14 -11.82
C ASP A 373 2.75 11.29 -10.96
N SER A 374 4.05 11.20 -10.64
CA SER A 374 4.76 12.22 -9.86
C SER A 374 4.84 13.58 -10.55
N ASP A 375 4.70 13.61 -11.87
CA ASP A 375 4.76 14.83 -12.69
C ASP A 375 3.36 15.44 -12.91
N GLY A 376 2.32 14.77 -12.38
CA GLY A 376 0.94 15.22 -12.46
C GLY A 376 0.18 14.78 -13.71
N ASN A 377 0.78 13.93 -14.57
CA ASN A 377 0.12 13.41 -15.75
C ASN A 377 -0.90 12.32 -15.37
N ILE A 378 -2.02 12.28 -16.08
CA ILE A 378 -2.95 11.15 -15.97
C ILE A 378 -2.33 9.92 -16.62
N THR A 379 -2.24 8.84 -15.86
CA THR A 379 -1.74 7.55 -16.28
C THR A 379 -2.61 6.41 -15.74
N ALA A 380 -2.23 5.18 -16.01
CA ALA A 380 -2.91 3.98 -15.55
C ALA A 380 -1.93 3.03 -14.87
N SER A 381 -2.40 2.38 -13.82
CA SER A 381 -1.72 1.26 -13.17
C SER A 381 -2.61 0.02 -13.25
N GLY A 382 -2.05 -1.10 -13.63
CA GLY A 382 -2.78 -2.37 -13.65
C GLY A 382 -2.52 -3.16 -12.36
N LEU A 383 -3.57 -3.80 -11.88
CA LEU A 383 -3.51 -4.88 -10.90
C LEU A 383 -4.19 -6.10 -11.54
N GLN A 384 -3.69 -6.48 -12.74
CA GLN A 384 -4.31 -7.50 -13.57
C GLN A 384 -4.33 -8.84 -12.84
N LEU A 385 -5.46 -9.54 -12.93
CA LEU A 385 -5.57 -10.91 -12.44
C LEU A 385 -4.93 -11.87 -13.43
N VAL A 386 -4.15 -12.81 -12.92
CA VAL A 386 -3.44 -13.82 -13.73
C VAL A 386 -3.92 -15.20 -13.34
N ARG A 387 -4.28 -16.03 -14.33
CA ARG A 387 -4.50 -17.46 -14.13
C ARG A 387 -3.14 -18.13 -13.93
N TYR A 388 -2.81 -18.39 -12.67
CA TYR A 388 -1.50 -18.91 -12.30
C TYR A 388 -1.36 -20.38 -12.72
N SER A 389 -0.29 -20.70 -13.42
CA SER A 389 0.11 -22.07 -13.76
C SER A 389 1.43 -22.46 -13.10
N THR A 390 2.50 -21.73 -13.42
CA THR A 390 3.84 -21.92 -12.85
C THR A 390 4.54 -20.58 -12.62
N GLU A 391 5.59 -20.59 -11.82
CA GLU A 391 6.41 -19.39 -11.58
C GLU A 391 7.12 -18.94 -12.86
N GLU A 392 7.58 -19.90 -13.68
CA GLU A 392 8.22 -19.61 -14.97
C GLU A 392 7.25 -18.85 -15.89
N ARG A 393 5.99 -19.34 -16.01
CA ARG A 393 5.00 -18.67 -16.85
C ARG A 393 4.65 -17.28 -16.33
N LEU A 394 4.54 -17.12 -15.03
CA LEU A 394 4.32 -15.82 -14.40
C LEU A 394 5.46 -14.83 -14.71
N ASN A 395 6.71 -15.31 -14.66
CA ASN A 395 7.88 -14.52 -15.06
C ASN A 395 7.87 -14.16 -16.55
N GLU A 396 7.49 -15.08 -17.44
CA GLU A 396 7.31 -14.80 -18.89
C GLU A 396 6.26 -13.70 -19.12
N ILE A 397 5.13 -13.75 -18.42
CA ILE A 397 4.09 -12.71 -18.50
C ILE A 397 4.69 -11.35 -18.10
N MET A 398 5.42 -11.28 -16.98
CA MET A 398 6.05 -10.03 -16.55
C MET A 398 7.12 -9.52 -17.52
N VAL A 399 7.90 -10.41 -18.14
CA VAL A 399 8.86 -10.06 -19.20
C VAL A 399 8.13 -9.51 -20.42
N THR A 400 7.05 -10.17 -20.85
CA THR A 400 6.25 -9.73 -22.00
C THR A 400 5.69 -8.30 -21.81
N PHE A 401 5.21 -7.96 -20.62
CA PHE A 401 4.81 -6.57 -20.32
C PHE A 401 5.98 -5.59 -20.51
N ARG A 402 7.17 -5.92 -20.00
CA ARG A 402 8.37 -5.05 -20.13
C ARG A 402 8.80 -4.88 -21.58
N ASP A 403 8.76 -5.95 -22.38
CA ASP A 403 9.11 -5.95 -23.81
C ASP A 403 8.15 -5.06 -24.62
N ASN A 404 6.95 -4.76 -24.08
CA ASN A 404 5.97 -3.84 -24.63
C ASN A 404 5.94 -2.47 -23.90
N ASP A 405 7.06 -2.07 -23.29
CA ASP A 405 7.24 -0.77 -22.61
C ASP A 405 6.23 -0.53 -21.47
N VAL A 406 5.76 -1.59 -20.84
CA VAL A 406 4.92 -1.52 -19.65
C VAL A 406 5.76 -1.90 -18.42
N LYS A 407 5.93 -0.97 -17.49
CA LYS A 407 6.72 -1.21 -16.27
C LYS A 407 6.03 -2.22 -15.37
N ILE A 408 6.83 -3.10 -14.76
CA ILE A 408 6.39 -4.07 -13.75
C ILE A 408 6.96 -3.68 -12.39
N ASN A 409 6.08 -3.56 -11.40
CA ASN A 409 6.42 -3.67 -9.99
C ASN A 409 6.11 -5.10 -9.56
N ASN A 410 7.13 -5.94 -9.41
CA ASN A 410 6.93 -7.37 -9.15
C ASN A 410 6.33 -7.58 -7.74
N PRO A 411 5.08 -8.06 -7.62
CA PRO A 411 4.45 -8.29 -6.32
C PRO A 411 4.77 -9.67 -5.71
N HIS A 412 5.63 -10.48 -6.36
CA HIS A 412 5.97 -11.84 -5.98
C HIS A 412 7.32 -11.94 -5.30
N VAL A 413 7.84 -10.83 -4.81
CA VAL A 413 9.13 -10.73 -4.11
C VAL A 413 8.96 -9.97 -2.79
N TYR A 414 9.76 -10.33 -1.79
CA TYR A 414 9.69 -9.72 -0.45
C TYR A 414 10.83 -8.71 -0.18
N GLN A 415 11.77 -8.58 -1.10
CA GLN A 415 12.83 -7.56 -1.05
C GLN A 415 12.41 -6.34 -1.87
N ILE A 416 12.70 -5.15 -1.34
CA ILE A 416 12.24 -3.88 -1.90
C ILE A 416 12.75 -3.68 -3.33
N GLU A 417 14.04 -3.91 -3.52
CA GLU A 417 14.72 -3.68 -4.81
C GLU A 417 14.27 -4.66 -5.88
N ASP A 418 13.95 -5.90 -5.51
CA ASP A 418 13.52 -6.93 -6.47
C ASP A 418 12.17 -6.60 -7.10
N GLY A 419 11.30 -5.90 -6.39
CA GLY A 419 10.09 -5.32 -6.94
C GLY A 419 10.36 -4.35 -8.09
N LYS A 420 11.54 -3.74 -8.12
CA LYS A 420 12.00 -2.74 -9.10
C LYS A 420 13.23 -3.21 -9.89
N GLN A 421 13.26 -4.48 -10.26
CA GLN A 421 14.31 -5.08 -11.09
C GLN A 421 15.73 -5.04 -10.45
N GLY A 422 15.83 -5.03 -9.14
CA GLY A 422 17.10 -5.02 -8.43
C GLY A 422 17.75 -3.64 -8.28
N GLU A 423 17.05 -2.57 -8.63
CA GLU A 423 17.57 -1.20 -8.51
C GLU A 423 17.79 -0.82 -7.04
N ILE A 424 19.06 -0.68 -6.66
CA ILE A 424 19.46 -0.20 -5.33
C ILE A 424 19.52 1.33 -5.35
N LYS A 425 18.81 1.95 -4.40
CA LYS A 425 18.88 3.39 -4.16
C LYS A 425 19.86 3.69 -3.01
N PRO A 426 21.05 4.21 -3.30
CA PRO A 426 22.09 4.46 -2.29
C PRO A 426 21.59 5.36 -1.15
N GLU A 427 20.73 6.33 -1.45
CA GLU A 427 20.17 7.27 -0.46
C GLU A 427 19.31 6.55 0.59
N VAL A 428 18.50 5.57 0.18
CA VAL A 428 17.68 4.76 1.11
C VAL A 428 18.57 3.91 2.03
N VAL A 429 19.66 3.37 1.49
CA VAL A 429 20.65 2.60 2.25
C VAL A 429 21.39 3.50 3.24
N SER A 430 21.74 4.72 2.84
CA SER A 430 22.37 5.71 3.72
C SER A 430 21.45 6.09 4.87
N VAL A 431 20.16 6.34 4.61
CA VAL A 431 19.18 6.57 5.67
C VAL A 431 19.18 5.42 6.68
N LYS A 432 19.19 4.17 6.21
CA LYS A 432 19.28 3.02 7.10
C LYS A 432 20.58 3.03 7.94
N LYS A 433 21.72 3.37 7.36
CA LYS A 433 23.00 3.48 8.12
C LYS A 433 22.90 4.48 9.27
N HIS A 434 22.16 5.58 9.07
CA HIS A 434 21.98 6.62 10.09
C HIS A 434 20.95 6.26 11.16
N LEU A 435 19.87 5.60 10.77
CA LEU A 435 18.73 5.36 11.66
C LEU A 435 18.73 3.94 12.26
N ASP A 436 19.45 3.00 11.66
CA ASP A 436 19.61 1.62 12.12
C ASP A 436 21.02 1.09 11.82
N PRO A 437 22.04 1.63 12.48
CA PRO A 437 23.44 1.30 12.20
C PRO A 437 23.80 -0.17 12.40
N ASN A 438 23.03 -0.89 13.23
CA ASN A 438 23.21 -2.31 13.50
C ASN A 438 22.46 -3.23 12.53
N GLY A 439 21.59 -2.69 11.67
CA GLY A 439 20.80 -3.47 10.71
C GLY A 439 19.74 -4.36 11.34
N LEU A 440 19.21 -3.99 12.51
CA LEU A 440 18.25 -4.78 13.27
C LEU A 440 16.80 -4.59 12.85
N LEU A 441 16.48 -3.51 12.11
CA LEU A 441 15.12 -3.26 11.63
C LEU A 441 14.83 -4.10 10.39
N ASN A 442 13.83 -4.97 10.51
CA ASN A 442 13.27 -5.82 9.46
C ASN A 442 14.35 -6.39 8.52
N PRO A 443 15.34 -7.14 9.04
CA PRO A 443 16.49 -7.60 8.28
C PRO A 443 16.07 -8.48 7.09
N GLY A 444 16.84 -8.40 5.99
CA GLY A 444 16.61 -9.14 4.74
C GLY A 444 15.62 -8.47 3.78
N LYS A 445 14.96 -7.33 4.14
CA LYS A 445 14.02 -6.62 3.24
C LYS A 445 14.70 -5.60 2.32
N LEU A 446 15.84 -5.08 2.71
CA LEU A 446 16.62 -4.12 1.93
C LEU A 446 17.91 -4.79 1.46
N ARG A 447 17.98 -5.21 0.18
CA ARG A 447 19.14 -5.85 -0.42
C ARG A 447 20.37 -4.94 -0.43
N GLY A 448 20.16 -3.65 -0.66
CA GLY A 448 21.23 -2.66 -0.62
C GLY A 448 22.02 -2.62 0.69
N TRP A 449 21.42 -3.12 1.79
CA TRP A 449 22.13 -3.24 3.07
C TRP A 449 23.32 -4.22 3.03
N GLU A 450 23.24 -5.28 2.24
CA GLU A 450 24.30 -6.28 2.09
C GLU A 450 25.55 -5.68 1.42
N VAL A 451 25.33 -4.75 0.49
CA VAL A 451 26.40 -4.08 -0.27
C VAL A 451 26.70 -2.65 0.23
N ARG A 452 26.18 -2.28 1.41
CA ARG A 452 26.24 -0.91 1.96
C ARG A 452 27.64 -0.28 2.04
N ASN A 453 28.67 -1.10 2.15
CA ASN A 453 30.07 -0.63 2.28
C ASN A 453 30.71 -0.31 0.92
N THR A 454 30.10 -0.72 -0.18
CA THR A 454 30.55 -0.46 -1.55
C THR A 454 29.79 0.70 -2.20
N LEU A 455 28.70 1.16 -1.57
CA LEU A 455 27.91 2.27 -2.09
C LEU A 455 28.58 3.62 -1.76
N ILE A 456 28.80 4.42 -2.78
CA ILE A 456 29.35 5.77 -2.66
C ILE A 456 28.18 6.75 -2.67
N LEU A 457 28.16 7.67 -1.71
CA LEU A 457 27.26 8.80 -1.65
C LEU A 457 28.11 10.07 -1.62
N ASP A 458 27.81 10.98 -2.51
CA ASP A 458 28.50 12.28 -2.57
C ASP A 458 28.12 13.19 -1.39
N ASN A 459 26.90 13.01 -0.84
CA ASN A 459 26.38 13.77 0.31
C ASN A 459 25.52 12.89 1.21
N ASP A 460 25.45 13.22 2.51
CA ASP A 460 24.49 12.61 3.43
C ASP A 460 23.06 13.09 3.13
N PRO A 461 22.14 12.21 2.73
CA PRO A 461 20.79 12.62 2.33
C PRO A 461 19.94 13.16 3.49
N LEU A 462 20.34 12.90 4.76
CA LEU A 462 19.69 13.43 5.96
C LEU A 462 20.31 14.71 6.50
N LEU A 463 21.44 15.15 5.96
CA LEU A 463 21.98 16.48 6.27
C LEU A 463 20.98 17.53 5.79
N LEU A 464 20.16 18.00 6.73
CA LEU A 464 19.37 19.21 6.52
C LEU A 464 20.37 20.37 6.40
N PRO A 465 20.20 21.28 5.41
CA PRO A 465 20.99 22.49 5.41
C PRO A 465 20.78 23.19 6.76
N ASP A 466 21.89 23.58 7.40
CA ASP A 466 21.85 24.36 8.64
C ASP A 466 20.89 25.54 8.46
N ARG A 467 19.83 25.59 9.26
CA ARG A 467 18.86 26.70 9.28
C ARG A 467 19.44 27.88 10.04
#